data_4d19f4406a989bc72a870b7164f15020
#
_entry.id   4d19f4406a989bc72a870b7164f15020
#
_cell.length_a   1.000
_cell.length_b   1.000
_cell.length_c   1.000
_cell.angle_alpha   90.00
_cell.angle_beta   90.00
_cell.angle_gamma   90.00
#
_symmetry.space_group_name_H-M   'P 1'
#
loop_
_entity.id
_entity.type
_entity.pdbx_description
1 polymer ?
#
loop_
_entity_poly.entity_id
_entity_poly.type
_entity_poly.pdbx_seq_one_letter_code
_entity_poly.pdbx_strand_id
1 'polypeptide(L)'
;MARVILLGLPQDLANQLTSVLHAENHQVSKKIYIHDLQRGRTPTVVFVSGDSPEYPGTLAALRELQPHIPVVVVTRTPETRQWLDALEAGAMDYCGAPFERMQVSWVMNSVLSQVARQGAAA
;
A
#
# COMPACT_ATOMS: atom_id res chain seq x y z
N MET A 1 -1.72 -11.90 10.52
CA MET A 1 -2.79 -10.99 10.09
C MET A 1 -2.27 -9.56 10.09
N ALA A 2 -2.38 -8.88 8.96
CA ALA A 2 -1.90 -7.50 8.83
C ALA A 2 -3.08 -6.53 8.80
N ARG A 3 -2.82 -5.31 9.22
CA ARG A 3 -3.78 -4.22 9.13
C ARG A 3 -3.43 -3.37 7.91
N VAL A 4 -4.29 -3.41 6.91
CA VAL A 4 -4.06 -2.79 5.61
C VAL A 4 -4.99 -1.59 5.44
N ILE A 5 -4.42 -0.46 5.01
CA ILE A 5 -5.20 0.73 4.66
C ILE A 5 -5.14 0.89 3.14
N LEU A 6 -6.32 1.06 2.53
CA LEU A 6 -6.43 1.43 1.12
C LEU A 6 -6.74 2.92 1.07
N LEU A 7 -5.77 3.73 0.67
CA LEU A 7 -5.87 5.19 0.74
C LEU A 7 -6.17 5.76 -0.65
N GLY A 8 -7.37 6.30 -0.79
CA GLY A 8 -7.76 7.02 -2.01
C GLY A 8 -7.84 6.18 -3.27
N LEU A 9 -8.04 4.88 -3.17
CA LEU A 9 -8.16 4.01 -4.35
C LEU A 9 -9.52 4.18 -5.02
N PRO A 10 -9.60 4.06 -6.35
CA PRO A 10 -10.89 3.91 -7.01
C PRO A 10 -11.62 2.71 -6.46
N GLN A 11 -12.95 2.80 -6.41
CA GLN A 11 -13.75 1.79 -5.73
C GLN A 11 -13.57 0.38 -6.30
N ASP A 12 -13.46 0.26 -7.62
CA ASP A 12 -13.28 -1.05 -8.25
C ASP A 12 -11.94 -1.69 -7.86
N LEU A 13 -10.85 -0.90 -7.82
CA LEU A 13 -9.55 -1.40 -7.38
C LEU A 13 -9.57 -1.75 -5.89
N ALA A 14 -10.20 -0.90 -5.08
CA ALA A 14 -10.32 -1.16 -3.65
C ALA A 14 -11.10 -2.45 -3.40
N ASN A 15 -12.16 -2.70 -4.15
CA ASN A 15 -12.95 -3.91 -4.00
C ASN A 15 -12.16 -5.16 -4.39
N GLN A 16 -11.39 -5.10 -5.48
CA GLN A 16 -10.54 -6.21 -5.90
C GLN A 16 -9.51 -6.55 -4.83
N LEU A 17 -8.79 -5.54 -4.35
CA LEU A 17 -7.78 -5.74 -3.31
C LEU A 17 -8.39 -6.25 -2.01
N THR A 18 -9.52 -5.70 -1.62
CA THR A 18 -10.20 -6.12 -0.39
C THR A 18 -10.53 -7.61 -0.44
N SER A 19 -11.07 -8.09 -1.57
CA SER A 19 -11.39 -9.50 -1.73
C SER A 19 -10.16 -10.39 -1.55
N VAL A 20 -9.05 -10.04 -2.21
CA VAL A 20 -7.83 -10.84 -2.16
C VAL A 20 -7.22 -10.80 -0.76
N LEU A 21 -7.17 -9.62 -0.14
CA LEU A 21 -6.58 -9.46 1.18
C LEU A 21 -7.40 -10.16 2.28
N HIS A 22 -8.73 -10.11 2.19
CA HIS A 22 -9.58 -10.84 3.12
C HIS A 22 -9.38 -12.35 2.98
N ALA A 23 -9.17 -12.84 1.76
CA ALA A 23 -8.90 -14.27 1.55
C ALA A 23 -7.60 -14.71 2.24
N GLU A 24 -6.68 -13.78 2.46
CA GLU A 24 -5.43 -14.04 3.18
C GLU A 24 -5.52 -13.65 4.66
N ASN A 25 -6.72 -13.40 5.15
CA ASN A 25 -6.99 -13.08 6.56
C ASN A 25 -6.42 -11.75 7.04
N HIS A 26 -6.24 -10.78 6.14
CA HIS A 26 -5.83 -9.43 6.53
C HIS A 26 -7.04 -8.55 6.83
N GLN A 27 -6.88 -7.59 7.74
CA GLN A 27 -7.89 -6.58 7.99
C GLN A 27 -7.69 -5.42 7.03
N VAL A 28 -8.77 -4.99 6.38
CA VAL A 28 -8.71 -3.94 5.37
C VAL A 28 -9.63 -2.80 5.75
N SER A 29 -9.10 -1.58 5.74
CA SER A 29 -9.87 -0.37 5.93
C SER A 29 -9.65 0.57 4.75
N LYS A 30 -10.71 1.25 4.31
CA LYS A 30 -10.65 2.20 3.21
C LYS A 30 -10.67 3.60 3.79
N LYS A 31 -9.71 4.45 3.37
CA LYS A 31 -9.64 5.85 3.78
C LYS A 31 -9.50 6.73 2.55
N ILE A 32 -10.01 7.95 2.64
CA ILE A 32 -9.93 8.91 1.54
C ILE A 32 -8.80 9.90 1.76
N TYR A 33 -8.59 10.32 3.01
CA TYR A 33 -7.64 11.36 3.35
C TYR A 33 -6.53 10.85 4.23
N ILE A 34 -5.34 11.40 4.02
CA ILE A 34 -4.14 11.02 4.76
C ILE A 34 -4.29 11.24 6.27
N HIS A 35 -4.96 12.33 6.66
CA HIS A 35 -5.13 12.63 8.09
C HIS A 35 -5.99 11.60 8.82
N ASP A 36 -6.77 10.81 8.11
CA ASP A 36 -7.54 9.73 8.73
C ASP A 36 -6.65 8.61 9.25
N LEU A 37 -5.41 8.53 8.77
CA LEU A 37 -4.44 7.54 9.25
C LEU A 37 -3.96 7.84 10.66
N GLN A 38 -4.08 9.07 11.11
CA GLN A 38 -3.66 9.45 12.46
C GLN A 38 -4.65 8.99 13.53
N ARG A 39 -5.83 8.57 13.11
CA ARG A 39 -6.87 8.09 14.02
C ARG A 39 -6.84 6.57 14.08
N GLY A 40 -6.80 6.04 15.30
CA GLY A 40 -6.81 4.62 15.50
C GLY A 40 -5.40 4.01 15.52
N ARG A 41 -5.32 2.73 15.22
CA ARG A 41 -4.08 1.98 15.31
C ARG A 41 -3.21 2.19 14.08
N THR A 42 -1.88 2.13 14.30
CA THR A 42 -0.91 2.17 13.22
C THR A 42 -1.13 1.02 12.23
N PRO A 43 -1.27 1.31 10.93
CA PRO A 43 -1.40 0.24 9.95
C PRO A 43 -0.08 -0.48 9.72
N THR A 44 -0.18 -1.72 9.20
CA THR A 44 1.00 -2.49 8.81
C THR A 44 1.51 -2.03 7.44
N VAL A 45 0.59 -1.69 6.54
CA VAL A 45 0.91 -1.27 5.18
C VAL A 45 -0.20 -0.37 4.64
N VAL A 46 0.17 0.57 3.78
CA VAL A 46 -0.77 1.46 3.09
C VAL A 46 -0.63 1.26 1.59
N PHE A 47 -1.76 1.03 0.91
CA PHE A 47 -1.82 0.97 -0.55
C PHE A 47 -2.35 2.29 -1.08
N VAL A 48 -1.66 2.90 -2.02
CA VAL A 48 -2.06 4.17 -2.63
C VAL A 48 -2.19 4.00 -4.14
N SER A 49 -3.03 4.86 -4.76
CA SER A 49 -3.22 4.82 -6.21
C SER A 49 -2.11 5.58 -6.92
N GLY A 50 -1.45 4.91 -7.89
CA GLY A 50 -0.47 5.56 -8.76
C GLY A 50 -1.09 6.21 -9.98
N ASP A 51 -2.41 6.06 -10.17
CA ASP A 51 -3.12 6.63 -11.31
C ASP A 51 -3.61 8.04 -11.06
N SER A 52 -3.56 8.49 -9.80
CA SER A 52 -3.96 9.85 -9.43
C SER A 52 -2.81 10.82 -9.70
N PRO A 53 -3.08 12.00 -10.28
CA PRO A 53 -2.02 13.01 -10.45
C PRO A 53 -1.48 13.54 -9.12
N GLU A 54 -2.20 13.33 -8.04
CA GLU A 54 -1.79 13.76 -6.70
C GLU A 54 -0.88 12.75 -5.99
N TYR A 55 -0.66 11.61 -6.61
CA TYR A 55 0.03 10.50 -5.97
C TYR A 55 1.45 10.84 -5.45
N PRO A 56 2.29 11.61 -6.17
CA PRO A 56 3.61 11.93 -5.62
C PRO A 56 3.54 12.75 -4.33
N GLY A 57 2.59 13.69 -4.25
CA GLY A 57 2.37 14.47 -3.04
C GLY A 57 1.85 13.63 -1.89
N THR A 58 0.93 12.71 -2.19
CA THR A 58 0.40 11.79 -1.19
C THR A 58 1.51 10.93 -0.61
N LEU A 59 2.37 10.40 -1.46
CA LEU A 59 3.48 9.55 -1.04
C LEU A 59 4.46 10.32 -0.15
N ALA A 60 4.79 11.56 -0.54
CA ALA A 60 5.68 12.41 0.26
C ALA A 60 5.08 12.70 1.63
N ALA A 61 3.79 13.02 1.67
CA ALA A 61 3.10 13.31 2.94
C ALA A 61 3.04 12.08 3.84
N LEU A 62 2.82 10.89 3.28
CA LEU A 62 2.84 9.66 4.05
C LEU A 62 4.20 9.41 4.68
N ARG A 63 5.28 9.68 3.95
CA ARG A 63 6.63 9.49 4.46
C ARG A 63 6.95 10.45 5.61
N GLU A 64 6.43 11.66 5.56
CA GLU A 64 6.59 12.61 6.66
C GLU A 64 5.81 12.20 7.90
N LEU A 65 4.56 11.78 7.72
CA LEU A 65 3.70 11.40 8.84
C LEU A 65 4.09 10.07 9.46
N GLN A 66 4.44 9.10 8.64
CA GLN A 66 4.69 7.73 9.08
C GLN A 66 5.88 7.16 8.32
N PRO A 67 7.12 7.62 8.62
CA PRO A 67 8.29 7.24 7.82
C PRO A 67 8.60 5.74 7.82
N HIS A 68 8.06 4.98 8.77
CA HIS A 68 8.35 3.55 8.87
C HIS A 68 7.25 2.65 8.32
N ILE A 69 6.13 3.21 7.87
CA ILE A 69 5.05 2.40 7.33
C ILE A 69 5.33 2.09 5.85
N PRO A 70 5.36 0.81 5.47
CA PRO A 70 5.52 0.45 4.05
C PRO A 70 4.35 0.97 3.22
N VAL A 71 4.66 1.49 2.04
CA VAL A 71 3.66 1.98 1.10
C VAL A 71 3.79 1.19 -0.19
N VAL A 72 2.67 0.66 -0.68
CA VAL A 72 2.60 -0.05 -1.96
C VAL A 72 1.77 0.78 -2.92
N VAL A 73 2.30 1.05 -4.11
CA VAL A 73 1.59 1.80 -5.14
C VAL A 73 0.86 0.82 -6.05
N VAL A 74 -0.43 1.07 -6.31
CA VAL A 74 -1.22 0.23 -7.22
C VAL A 74 -1.71 1.05 -8.40
N THR A 75 -1.85 0.40 -9.56
CA THR A 75 -2.22 1.07 -10.81
C THR A 75 -3.05 0.15 -11.69
N ARG A 76 -3.87 0.75 -12.58
CA ARG A 76 -4.59 0.01 -13.62
C ARG A 76 -3.69 -0.34 -14.80
N THR A 77 -2.68 0.48 -15.04
CA THR A 77 -1.82 0.35 -16.23
C THR A 77 -0.36 0.33 -15.80
N PRO A 78 0.15 -0.84 -15.34
CA PRO A 78 1.52 -0.92 -14.86
C PRO A 78 2.53 -0.67 -16.00
N GLU A 79 3.47 0.22 -15.74
CA GLU A 79 4.56 0.54 -16.64
C GLU A 79 5.88 0.55 -15.88
N THR A 80 6.95 0.14 -16.55
CA THR A 80 8.26 0.05 -15.93
C THR A 80 8.72 1.39 -15.36
N ARG A 81 8.50 2.48 -16.09
CA ARG A 81 8.89 3.81 -15.65
C ARG A 81 8.16 4.23 -14.38
N GLN A 82 6.86 3.98 -14.33
CA GLN A 82 6.06 4.28 -13.13
C GLN A 82 6.53 3.47 -11.93
N TRP A 83 6.90 2.22 -12.17
CA TRP A 83 7.43 1.37 -11.13
C TRP A 83 8.73 1.93 -10.55
N LEU A 84 9.66 2.33 -11.42
CA LEU A 84 10.92 2.92 -10.98
C LEU A 84 10.69 4.24 -10.25
N ASP A 85 9.81 5.09 -10.76
CA ASP A 85 9.48 6.37 -10.12
C ASP A 85 8.86 6.16 -8.74
N ALA A 86 8.00 5.15 -8.59
CA ALA A 86 7.40 4.83 -7.30
C ALA A 86 8.45 4.41 -6.28
N LEU A 87 9.38 3.55 -6.68
CA LEU A 87 10.46 3.09 -5.78
C LEU A 87 11.38 4.25 -5.40
N GLU A 88 11.71 5.14 -6.33
CA GLU A 88 12.51 6.32 -6.05
C GLU A 88 11.81 7.26 -5.08
N ALA A 89 10.49 7.37 -5.21
CA ALA A 89 9.70 8.22 -4.31
C ALA A 89 9.51 7.58 -2.93
N GLY A 90 9.99 6.36 -2.74
CA GLY A 90 10.00 5.71 -1.44
C GLY A 90 8.93 4.64 -1.23
N ALA A 91 8.20 4.26 -2.28
CA ALA A 91 7.29 3.12 -2.18
C ALA A 91 8.10 1.85 -2.00
N MET A 92 7.56 0.93 -1.23
CA MET A 92 8.20 -0.36 -1.01
C MET A 92 7.99 -1.28 -2.19
N ASP A 93 6.84 -1.19 -2.84
CA ASP A 93 6.51 -2.02 -3.98
C ASP A 93 5.45 -1.35 -4.85
N TYR A 94 5.16 -1.97 -5.99
CA TYR A 94 4.28 -1.44 -7.01
C TYR A 94 3.53 -2.63 -7.62
N CYS A 95 2.23 -2.50 -7.74
CA CYS A 95 1.37 -3.62 -8.09
C CYS A 95 0.33 -3.19 -9.12
N GLY A 96 0.14 -3.97 -10.16
CA GLY A 96 -0.80 -3.66 -11.24
C GLY A 96 -2.07 -4.49 -11.21
N ALA A 97 -3.19 -3.85 -11.56
CA ALA A 97 -4.45 -4.56 -11.74
C ALA A 97 -4.43 -5.35 -13.06
N PRO A 98 -5.16 -6.46 -13.18
CA PRO A 98 -5.98 -7.09 -12.15
C PRO A 98 -5.13 -7.74 -11.06
N PHE A 99 -5.61 -7.66 -9.81
CA PHE A 99 -4.84 -8.16 -8.67
C PHE A 99 -5.05 -9.66 -8.51
N GLU A 100 -4.01 -10.41 -8.80
CA GLU A 100 -4.00 -11.84 -8.63
C GLU A 100 -3.59 -12.20 -7.20
N ARG A 101 -4.19 -13.27 -6.67
CA ARG A 101 -3.93 -13.69 -5.30
C ARG A 101 -2.44 -13.95 -5.03
N MET A 102 -1.76 -14.63 -5.96
CA MET A 102 -0.34 -14.91 -5.80
C MET A 102 0.50 -13.65 -5.76
N GLN A 103 0.19 -12.68 -6.61
CA GLN A 103 0.91 -11.41 -6.66
C GLN A 103 0.75 -10.65 -5.35
N VAL A 104 -0.49 -10.51 -4.89
CA VAL A 104 -0.79 -9.76 -3.66
C VAL A 104 -0.19 -10.48 -2.45
N SER A 105 -0.27 -11.79 -2.42
CA SER A 105 0.31 -12.59 -1.35
C SER A 105 1.83 -12.39 -1.29
N TRP A 106 2.50 -12.34 -2.43
CA TRP A 106 3.94 -12.11 -2.50
C TRP A 106 4.32 -10.72 -2.00
N VAL A 107 3.57 -9.72 -2.41
CA VAL A 107 3.77 -8.34 -1.95
C VAL A 107 3.61 -8.27 -0.43
N MET A 108 2.55 -8.87 0.10
CA MET A 108 2.30 -8.87 1.55
C MET A 108 3.39 -9.61 2.32
N ASN A 109 3.89 -10.71 1.80
CA ASN A 109 4.99 -11.43 2.44
C ASN A 109 6.26 -10.59 2.48
N SER A 110 6.55 -9.84 1.42
CA SER A 110 7.69 -8.91 1.39
C SER A 110 7.53 -7.80 2.42
N VAL A 111 6.34 -7.23 2.51
CA VAL A 111 6.03 -6.18 3.49
C VAL A 111 6.20 -6.71 4.91
N LEU A 112 5.63 -7.87 5.21
CA LEU A 112 5.69 -8.44 6.55
C LEU A 112 7.12 -8.82 6.94
N SER A 113 7.92 -9.29 6.00
CA SER A 113 9.34 -9.57 6.25
C SER A 113 10.10 -8.30 6.58
N GLN A 114 9.82 -7.21 5.89
CA GLN A 114 10.46 -5.93 6.13
C GLN A 114 10.09 -5.39 7.52
N VAL A 115 8.81 -5.46 7.89
CA VAL A 115 8.33 -5.03 9.20
C VAL A 115 8.99 -5.85 10.30
N ALA A 116 9.11 -7.16 10.12
CA ALA A 116 9.75 -8.05 11.09
C ALA A 116 11.24 -7.70 11.27
N ARG A 117 11.94 -7.38 10.18
CA ARG A 117 13.35 -6.98 10.26
C ARG A 117 13.52 -5.66 10.98
N GLN A 118 12.63 -4.69 10.74
CA GLN A 118 12.67 -3.41 11.45
C GLN A 118 12.42 -3.61 12.94
N GLY A 119 11.46 -4.46 13.29
CA GLY A 119 11.18 -4.80 14.67
C GLY A 119 12.35 -5.49 15.35
N ALA A 120 13.04 -6.39 14.64
CA ALA A 120 14.20 -7.10 15.18
C ALA A 120 15.40 -6.16 15.38
N ALA A 121 15.49 -5.09 14.59
CA ALA A 121 16.58 -4.11 14.68
C ALA A 121 16.36 -3.10 15.81
N ALA A 122 15.16 -3.03 16.33
CA ALA A 122 14.84 -2.11 17.44
C ALA A 122 15.27 -2.72 18.80
#